data_704fe60b3fceadff5e91592d70caaa7b
#
_entry.id   704fe60b3fceadff5e91592d70caaa7b
#
_cell.length_a   1.000
_cell.length_b   1.000
_cell.length_c   1.000
_cell.angle_alpha   90.00
_cell.angle_beta   90.00
_cell.angle_gamma   90.00
#
_symmetry.space_group_name_H-M   'P 1'
#
loop_
_entity.id
_entity.type
_entity.pdbx_description
1 polymer ?
#
loop_
_entity_poly.entity_id
_entity_poly.type
_entity_poly.pdbx_seq_one_letter_code
_entity_poly.pdbx_strand_id
1 'polypeptide(L)'
;IGGLESVSPESFPEQIVYTALGHIHKAQRVSGRENIRYAGSPLPMSFAEKHYHHGVVKVTLDEGWAVEIEKLEYTPLVRLLSIPATEAAAPDEVLDELRGLELPEDEPMPYLEVKVKLSEPEPMLRQQVEEILEGKPVRLARIVSFYRQAAEGSVEEETLTAGLQEMNPLQIVKATFENSYQAEMPEELVNLFQEACRTINLE
;
A
#
# COMPACT_ATOMS: atom_id res chain seq x y z
N ILE A 1 10.70 3.34 -0.47
CA ILE A 1 10.84 4.80 -0.41
C ILE A 1 11.39 5.11 0.97
N GLY A 2 12.58 5.65 1.05
CA GLY A 2 13.31 5.95 2.28
C GLY A 2 14.52 5.04 2.43
N GLY A 3 15.72 5.64 2.58
CA GLY A 3 16.95 4.90 2.79
C GLY A 3 16.84 4.01 4.03
N LEU A 4 17.55 2.89 4.01
CA LEU A 4 17.58 1.89 5.08
C LEU A 4 18.34 2.35 6.35
N GLU A 5 18.52 3.65 6.52
CA GLU A 5 19.12 4.20 7.73
C GLU A 5 18.06 4.26 8.83
N SER A 6 18.09 3.28 9.72
CA SER A 6 17.30 3.29 10.94
C SER A 6 18.04 4.08 12.02
N VAL A 7 17.37 5.05 12.62
CA VAL A 7 17.90 5.77 13.79
C VAL A 7 17.62 4.93 15.03
N SER A 8 18.69 4.61 15.78
CA SER A 8 18.53 3.89 17.05
C SER A 8 17.72 4.72 18.04
N PRO A 9 16.76 4.11 18.78
CA PRO A 9 16.06 4.78 19.89
C PRO A 9 16.99 5.36 20.95
N GLU A 10 18.20 4.82 21.09
CA GLU A 10 19.25 5.29 22.01
C GLU A 10 19.85 6.63 21.58
N SER A 11 19.68 7.02 20.30
CA SER A 11 20.12 8.32 19.80
C SER A 11 19.28 9.49 20.31
N PHE A 12 18.12 9.21 20.96
CA PHE A 12 17.29 10.25 21.56
C PHE A 12 17.71 10.48 23.02
N PRO A 13 18.25 11.68 23.36
CA PRO A 13 18.68 11.99 24.71
C PRO A 13 17.56 11.85 25.74
N GLU A 14 17.88 11.33 26.94
CA GLU A 14 16.91 11.15 28.03
C GLU A 14 16.29 12.45 28.51
N GLN A 15 16.97 13.58 28.29
CA GLN A 15 16.48 14.91 28.63
C GLN A 15 15.31 15.37 27.76
N ILE A 16 15.05 14.70 26.63
CA ILE A 16 13.89 15.00 25.79
C ILE A 16 12.65 14.34 26.39
N VAL A 17 11.77 15.15 26.92
CA VAL A 17 10.53 14.68 27.58
C VAL A 17 9.58 13.99 26.64
N TYR A 18 9.51 14.44 25.37
CA TYR A 18 8.68 13.83 24.35
C TYR A 18 9.26 14.04 22.94
N THR A 19 9.26 12.99 22.13
CA THR A 19 9.66 13.02 20.72
C THR A 19 8.49 12.61 19.84
N ALA A 20 7.95 13.57 19.09
CA ALA A 20 6.94 13.33 18.07
C ALA A 20 7.62 12.98 16.75
N LEU A 21 7.39 11.77 16.25
CA LEU A 21 7.91 11.28 14.99
C LEU A 21 6.82 11.30 13.92
N GLY A 22 7.20 11.63 12.70
CA GLY A 22 6.36 11.62 11.50
C GLY A 22 6.74 10.51 10.53
N HIS A 23 6.17 10.54 9.31
CA HIS A 23 6.43 9.64 8.20
C HIS A 23 5.73 8.27 8.29
N ILE A 24 5.75 7.57 9.41
CA ILE A 24 5.07 6.27 9.55
C ILE A 24 3.59 6.49 9.87
N HIS A 25 2.70 5.99 8.99
CA HIS A 25 1.26 6.20 9.10
C HIS A 25 0.58 5.33 10.17
N LYS A 26 1.21 4.23 10.59
CA LYS A 26 0.70 3.41 11.68
C LYS A 26 1.16 3.98 13.02
N ALA A 27 0.22 4.41 13.85
CA ALA A 27 0.50 4.91 15.19
C ALA A 27 1.22 3.84 16.03
N GLN A 28 2.41 4.15 16.54
CA GLN A 28 3.22 3.20 17.29
C GLN A 28 4.26 3.88 18.19
N ARG A 29 4.69 3.15 19.21
CA ARG A 29 5.81 3.51 20.08
C ARG A 29 7.13 2.99 19.51
N VAL A 30 8.21 3.69 19.73
CA VAL A 30 9.55 3.22 19.35
C VAL A 30 10.16 2.45 20.51
N SER A 31 10.50 1.19 20.29
CA SER A 31 11.10 0.27 21.29
C SER A 31 10.34 0.25 22.64
N GLY A 32 9.02 0.39 22.59
CA GLY A 32 8.18 0.40 23.80
C GLY A 32 8.22 1.69 24.62
N ARG A 33 9.01 2.70 24.23
CA ARG A 33 9.12 3.97 24.97
C ARG A 33 7.87 4.82 24.74
N GLU A 34 7.23 5.22 25.84
CA GLU A 34 5.99 6.01 25.80
C GLU A 34 6.21 7.41 25.22
N ASN A 35 7.37 7.99 25.47
CA ASN A 35 7.73 9.34 25.09
C ASN A 35 8.35 9.47 23.70
N ILE A 36 8.51 8.38 22.93
CA ILE A 36 8.98 8.42 21.54
C ILE A 36 7.96 7.71 20.67
N ARG A 37 7.20 8.48 19.87
CA ARG A 37 6.05 7.95 19.15
C ARG A 37 5.93 8.47 17.74
N TYR A 38 5.46 7.58 16.88
CA TYR A 38 4.76 7.94 15.65
C TYR A 38 3.29 8.14 15.99
N ALA A 39 2.77 9.34 15.76
CA ALA A 39 1.35 9.63 15.95
C ALA A 39 0.45 8.85 14.95
N GLY A 40 1.03 8.46 13.84
CA GLY A 40 0.31 7.88 12.70
C GLY A 40 -0.24 8.96 11.77
N SER A 41 -1.00 8.53 10.78
CA SER A 41 -1.73 9.44 9.90
C SER A 41 -3.11 9.77 10.49
N PRO A 42 -3.59 11.02 10.37
CA PRO A 42 -4.93 11.40 10.84
C PRO A 42 -6.04 10.78 9.97
N LEU A 43 -5.73 10.38 8.74
CA LEU A 43 -6.64 9.74 7.78
C LEU A 43 -5.93 8.59 7.09
N PRO A 44 -6.66 7.55 6.61
CA PRO A 44 -6.07 6.52 5.79
C PRO A 44 -5.61 7.11 4.45
N MET A 45 -4.35 6.91 4.11
CA MET A 45 -3.74 7.37 2.85
C MET A 45 -3.82 6.30 1.76
N SER A 46 -4.17 5.06 2.13
CA SER A 46 -4.32 3.93 1.22
C SER A 46 -5.29 2.89 1.77
N PHE A 47 -5.75 1.97 0.92
CA PHE A 47 -6.61 0.85 1.34
C PHE A 47 -5.91 -0.13 2.29
N ALA A 48 -4.59 -0.22 2.26
CA ALA A 48 -3.82 -1.01 3.21
C ALA A 48 -3.93 -0.50 4.66
N GLU A 49 -4.25 0.79 4.82
CA GLU A 49 -4.34 1.46 6.11
C GLU A 49 -5.76 1.51 6.68
N LYS A 50 -6.75 0.96 5.97
CA LYS A 50 -8.17 1.03 6.37
C LYS A 50 -8.47 0.45 7.76
N HIS A 51 -7.58 -0.40 8.28
CA HIS A 51 -7.69 -1.02 9.60
C HIS A 51 -6.81 -0.35 10.67
N TYR A 52 -6.11 0.75 10.34
CA TYR A 52 -5.33 1.48 11.32
C TYR A 52 -6.24 2.30 12.23
N HIS A 53 -5.78 2.50 13.46
CA HIS A 53 -6.40 3.43 14.37
C HIS A 53 -5.92 4.85 14.05
N HIS A 54 -6.75 5.58 13.31
CA HIS A 54 -6.44 6.95 12.92
C HIS A 54 -6.74 7.93 14.06
N GLY A 55 -5.98 9.03 14.13
CA GLY A 55 -6.16 10.00 15.18
C GLY A 55 -4.94 10.90 15.37
N VAL A 56 -4.87 11.49 16.53
CA VAL A 56 -3.76 12.35 16.97
C VAL A 56 -3.29 11.98 18.37
N VAL A 57 -2.09 12.38 18.71
CA VAL A 57 -1.56 12.24 20.08
C VAL A 57 -1.55 13.61 20.73
N LYS A 58 -2.28 13.73 21.85
CA LYS A 58 -2.25 14.90 22.72
C LYS A 58 -1.20 14.68 23.82
N VAL A 59 -0.31 15.64 23.98
CA VAL A 59 0.70 15.63 25.02
C VAL A 59 0.49 16.83 25.92
N THR A 60 0.30 16.58 27.19
CA THR A 60 0.20 17.62 28.21
C THR A 60 1.53 17.73 28.94
N LEU A 61 2.08 18.93 28.99
CA LEU A 61 3.34 19.24 29.69
C LEU A 61 3.06 20.10 30.89
N ASP A 62 3.74 19.79 31.99
CA ASP A 62 3.73 20.62 33.21
C ASP A 62 5.18 20.81 33.68
N GLU A 63 5.57 22.06 33.94
CA GLU A 63 6.93 22.47 34.35
C GLU A 63 8.08 21.86 33.47
N GLY A 64 7.79 21.59 32.18
CA GLY A 64 8.74 21.00 31.24
C GLY A 64 8.77 19.46 31.22
N TRP A 65 7.90 18.79 31.97
CA TRP A 65 7.75 17.34 31.97
C TRP A 65 6.47 16.90 31.20
N ALA A 66 6.52 15.77 30.54
CA ALA A 66 5.33 15.17 29.96
C ALA A 66 4.51 14.49 31.06
N VAL A 67 3.35 15.07 31.36
CA VAL A 67 2.46 14.59 32.45
C VAL A 67 1.49 13.56 31.89
N GLU A 68 1.01 13.78 30.69
CA GLU A 68 0.00 12.91 30.06
C GLU A 68 0.23 12.79 28.56
N ILE A 69 0.12 11.57 28.07
CA ILE A 69 0.19 11.25 26.65
C ILE A 69 -1.08 10.49 26.28
N GLU A 70 -2.01 11.17 25.65
CA GLU A 70 -3.33 10.67 25.30
C GLU A 70 -3.45 10.47 23.80
N LYS A 71 -3.95 9.30 23.38
CA LYS A 71 -4.26 9.00 21.97
C LYS A 71 -5.72 9.32 21.72
N LEU A 72 -5.97 10.31 20.90
CA LEU A 72 -7.31 10.73 20.50
C LEU A 72 -7.63 10.10 19.14
N GLU A 73 -8.36 8.98 19.17
CA GLU A 73 -8.78 8.26 17.98
C GLU A 73 -10.10 8.81 17.45
N TYR A 74 -10.27 8.78 16.15
CA TYR A 74 -11.56 9.07 15.50
C TYR A 74 -11.80 8.15 14.31
N THR A 75 -13.06 7.98 13.98
CA THR A 75 -13.48 7.22 12.81
C THR A 75 -13.54 8.16 11.61
N PRO A 76 -12.81 7.88 10.51
CA PRO A 76 -12.90 8.67 9.29
C PRO A 76 -14.33 8.76 8.77
N LEU A 77 -14.77 9.97 8.40
CA LEU A 77 -16.11 10.22 7.90
C LEU A 77 -16.40 9.44 6.61
N VAL A 78 -15.41 9.35 5.73
CA VAL A 78 -15.50 8.59 4.48
C VAL A 78 -14.75 7.25 4.66
N ARG A 79 -15.48 6.16 4.53
CA ARG A 79 -14.94 4.81 4.68
C ARG A 79 -14.16 4.35 3.44
N LEU A 80 -13.19 3.47 3.64
CA LEU A 80 -12.51 2.71 2.59
C LEU A 80 -13.04 1.27 2.63
N LEU A 81 -13.63 0.82 1.53
CA LEU A 81 -14.14 -0.54 1.36
C LEU A 81 -13.28 -1.31 0.37
N SER A 82 -13.08 -2.59 0.63
CA SER A 82 -12.49 -3.51 -0.35
C SER A 82 -13.45 -4.65 -0.59
N ILE A 83 -13.69 -4.99 -1.82
CA ILE A 83 -14.48 -6.15 -2.25
C ILE A 83 -13.59 -7.04 -3.12
N PRO A 84 -13.42 -8.30 -2.71
CA PRO A 84 -13.74 -8.88 -1.40
C PRO A 84 -13.00 -8.21 -0.23
N ALA A 85 -13.56 -8.34 0.97
CA ALA A 85 -13.01 -7.69 2.17
C ALA A 85 -11.59 -8.16 2.53
N THR A 86 -11.28 -9.43 2.26
CA THR A 86 -10.02 -10.10 2.61
C THR A 86 -9.13 -10.28 1.38
N GLU A 87 -9.14 -11.45 0.78
CA GLU A 87 -8.31 -11.81 -0.38
C GLU A 87 -9.06 -11.56 -1.70
N ALA A 88 -8.30 -11.48 -2.80
CA ALA A 88 -8.89 -11.38 -4.13
C ALA A 88 -9.61 -12.69 -4.50
N ALA A 89 -10.76 -12.59 -5.17
CA ALA A 89 -11.57 -13.71 -5.62
C ALA A 89 -11.70 -13.76 -7.15
N ALA A 90 -12.31 -14.81 -7.68
CA ALA A 90 -12.57 -14.94 -9.11
C ALA A 90 -13.55 -13.83 -9.59
N PRO A 91 -13.50 -13.43 -10.88
CA PRO A 91 -14.35 -12.36 -11.41
C PRO A 91 -15.83 -12.54 -11.09
N ASP A 92 -16.38 -13.72 -11.34
CA ASP A 92 -17.82 -13.99 -11.11
C ASP A 92 -18.21 -13.79 -9.64
N GLU A 93 -17.39 -14.27 -8.70
CA GLU A 93 -17.63 -14.12 -7.25
C GLU A 93 -17.60 -12.64 -6.85
N VAL A 94 -16.63 -11.88 -7.39
CA VAL A 94 -16.51 -10.44 -7.12
C VAL A 94 -17.70 -9.67 -7.69
N LEU A 95 -18.12 -9.97 -8.91
CA LEU A 95 -19.26 -9.30 -9.54
C LEU A 95 -20.57 -9.62 -8.79
N ASP A 96 -20.73 -10.85 -8.28
CA ASP A 96 -21.89 -11.21 -7.47
C ASP A 96 -21.89 -10.49 -6.11
N GLU A 97 -20.75 -10.38 -5.45
CA GLU A 97 -20.61 -9.60 -4.21
C GLU A 97 -20.92 -8.10 -4.45
N LEU A 98 -20.45 -7.53 -5.58
CA LEU A 98 -20.76 -6.15 -5.97
C LEU A 98 -22.26 -5.94 -6.27
N ARG A 99 -22.95 -6.91 -6.89
CA ARG A 99 -24.42 -6.84 -7.09
C ARG A 99 -25.17 -6.81 -5.77
N GLY A 100 -24.74 -7.63 -4.80
CA GLY A 100 -25.30 -7.69 -3.45
C GLY A 100 -24.88 -6.54 -2.53
N LEU A 101 -24.03 -5.61 -2.99
CA LEU A 101 -23.57 -4.51 -2.17
C LEU A 101 -24.72 -3.53 -1.85
N GLU A 102 -25.09 -3.46 -0.58
CA GLU A 102 -26.06 -2.50 -0.04
C GLU A 102 -25.30 -1.50 0.85
N LEU A 103 -25.55 -0.21 0.62
CA LEU A 103 -24.92 0.88 1.36
C LEU A 103 -26.00 1.88 1.79
N PRO A 104 -25.89 2.47 2.99
CA PRO A 104 -26.80 3.50 3.43
C PRO A 104 -26.69 4.75 2.56
N GLU A 105 -27.82 5.34 2.18
CA GLU A 105 -27.85 6.56 1.36
C GLU A 105 -27.59 7.83 2.16
N ASP A 106 -27.78 7.78 3.47
CA ASP A 106 -27.59 8.91 4.40
C ASP A 106 -26.14 9.06 4.90
N GLU A 107 -25.26 8.12 4.54
CA GLU A 107 -23.84 8.19 4.85
C GLU A 107 -23.01 8.74 3.67
N PRO A 108 -21.84 9.37 3.95
CA PRO A 108 -20.92 9.76 2.89
C PRO A 108 -20.49 8.56 2.04
N MET A 109 -20.57 8.70 0.72
CA MET A 109 -20.18 7.66 -0.23
C MET A 109 -18.75 7.16 0.05
N PRO A 110 -18.54 5.87 0.37
CA PRO A 110 -17.22 5.32 0.60
C PRO A 110 -16.42 5.20 -0.70
N TYR A 111 -15.10 5.16 -0.58
CA TYR A 111 -14.22 4.74 -1.68
C TYR A 111 -14.13 3.21 -1.71
N LEU A 112 -14.22 2.63 -2.90
CA LEU A 112 -14.20 1.19 -3.14
C LEU A 112 -12.95 0.77 -3.90
N GLU A 113 -12.27 -0.23 -3.35
CA GLU A 113 -11.27 -1.04 -4.04
C GLU A 113 -11.87 -2.39 -4.39
N VAL A 114 -11.77 -2.79 -5.65
CA VAL A 114 -12.19 -4.11 -6.12
C VAL A 114 -10.96 -4.96 -6.35
N LYS A 115 -10.89 -6.15 -5.74
CA LYS A 115 -9.73 -7.07 -5.81
C LYS A 115 -10.12 -8.33 -6.57
N VAL A 116 -9.53 -8.56 -7.73
CA VAL A 116 -9.90 -9.66 -8.62
C VAL A 116 -8.70 -10.56 -8.90
N LYS A 117 -8.91 -11.88 -8.81
CA LYS A 117 -7.92 -12.88 -9.16
C LYS A 117 -8.19 -13.37 -10.58
N LEU A 118 -7.29 -13.05 -11.49
CA LEU A 118 -7.41 -13.36 -12.90
C LEU A 118 -6.49 -14.52 -13.29
N SER A 119 -7.00 -15.39 -14.18
CA SER A 119 -6.18 -16.41 -14.87
C SER A 119 -5.65 -15.87 -16.20
N GLU A 120 -6.47 -15.05 -16.86
CA GLU A 120 -6.18 -14.41 -18.14
C GLU A 120 -6.67 -12.94 -18.09
N PRO A 121 -6.16 -12.06 -18.97
CA PRO A 121 -6.64 -10.68 -19.04
C PRO A 121 -8.14 -10.61 -19.39
N GLU A 122 -8.93 -9.90 -18.60
CA GLU A 122 -10.35 -9.64 -18.86
C GLU A 122 -10.60 -8.17 -19.19
N PRO A 123 -10.58 -7.79 -20.48
CA PRO A 123 -10.73 -6.40 -20.90
C PRO A 123 -12.08 -5.77 -20.52
N MET A 124 -13.14 -6.58 -20.39
CA MET A 124 -14.49 -6.11 -20.07
C MET A 124 -14.77 -5.98 -18.57
N LEU A 125 -13.88 -6.49 -17.71
CA LEU A 125 -14.08 -6.50 -16.26
C LEU A 125 -14.37 -5.10 -15.70
N ARG A 126 -13.62 -4.10 -16.14
CA ARG A 126 -13.82 -2.71 -15.68
C ARG A 126 -15.21 -2.20 -16.02
N GLN A 127 -15.66 -2.43 -17.25
CA GLN A 127 -17.00 -2.02 -17.70
C GLN A 127 -18.10 -2.73 -16.88
N GLN A 128 -17.97 -4.03 -16.66
CA GLN A 128 -18.92 -4.81 -15.86
C GLN A 128 -19.01 -4.30 -14.42
N VAL A 129 -17.86 -3.98 -13.80
CA VAL A 129 -17.83 -3.39 -12.44
C VAL A 129 -18.53 -2.03 -12.44
N GLU A 130 -18.24 -1.15 -13.39
CA GLU A 130 -18.82 0.18 -13.47
C GLU A 130 -20.34 0.11 -13.70
N GLU A 131 -20.82 -0.80 -14.57
CA GLU A 131 -22.26 -1.04 -14.81
C GLU A 131 -23.00 -1.53 -13.55
N ILE A 132 -22.39 -2.44 -12.77
CA ILE A 132 -22.99 -2.95 -11.53
C ILE A 132 -23.05 -1.87 -10.44
N LEU A 133 -22.08 -0.96 -10.43
CA LEU A 133 -22.01 0.13 -9.46
C LEU A 133 -22.84 1.35 -9.85
N GLU A 134 -23.41 1.39 -11.06
CA GLU A 134 -24.27 2.47 -11.50
C GLU A 134 -25.47 2.64 -10.57
N GLY A 135 -25.66 3.85 -10.05
CA GLY A 135 -26.72 4.18 -9.11
C GLY A 135 -26.48 3.75 -7.65
N LYS A 136 -25.40 3.04 -7.33
CA LYS A 136 -25.04 2.73 -5.95
C LYS A 136 -24.28 3.91 -5.30
N PRO A 137 -24.50 4.21 -4.00
CA PRO A 137 -23.85 5.31 -3.29
C PRO A 137 -22.38 4.96 -2.92
N VAL A 138 -21.53 4.74 -3.92
CA VAL A 138 -20.12 4.33 -3.77
C VAL A 138 -19.25 4.98 -4.83
N ARG A 139 -17.98 5.20 -4.52
CA ARG A 139 -16.97 5.73 -5.44
C ARG A 139 -15.94 4.65 -5.76
N LEU A 140 -15.96 4.11 -6.97
CA LEU A 140 -14.91 3.20 -7.42
C LEU A 140 -13.58 3.95 -7.48
N ALA A 141 -12.64 3.56 -6.62
CA ALA A 141 -11.31 4.14 -6.57
C ALA A 141 -10.31 3.38 -7.45
N ARG A 142 -10.32 2.05 -7.38
CA ARG A 142 -9.44 1.20 -8.20
C ARG A 142 -9.94 -0.23 -8.30
N ILE A 143 -9.48 -0.90 -9.37
CA ILE A 143 -9.57 -2.35 -9.54
C ILE A 143 -8.14 -2.87 -9.49
N VAL A 144 -7.87 -3.84 -8.60
CA VAL A 144 -6.57 -4.48 -8.45
C VAL A 144 -6.68 -5.91 -8.95
N SER A 145 -5.94 -6.23 -9.98
CA SER A 145 -5.90 -7.56 -10.57
C SER A 145 -4.69 -8.34 -10.08
N PHE A 146 -4.94 -9.54 -9.55
CA PHE A 146 -3.93 -10.49 -9.14
C PHE A 146 -3.92 -11.64 -10.14
N TYR A 147 -2.84 -11.83 -10.84
CA TYR A 147 -2.70 -12.92 -11.79
C TYR A 147 -2.22 -14.18 -11.06
N ARG A 148 -2.88 -15.32 -11.37
CA ARG A 148 -2.38 -16.60 -10.91
C ARG A 148 -1.08 -16.89 -11.66
N GLN A 149 0.04 -16.83 -10.98
CA GLN A 149 1.29 -17.36 -11.52
C GLN A 149 1.06 -18.84 -11.85
N ALA A 150 1.24 -19.20 -13.11
CA ALA A 150 1.29 -20.61 -13.49
C ALA A 150 2.38 -21.26 -12.62
N ALA A 151 2.00 -22.32 -11.91
CA ALA A 151 2.89 -23.02 -11.03
C ALA A 151 3.91 -23.81 -11.86
N GLU A 152 5.01 -23.14 -12.23
CA GLU A 152 6.29 -23.79 -12.58
C GLU A 152 7.40 -22.81 -12.16
N GLY A 153 7.97 -23.08 -10.99
CA GLY A 153 9.11 -22.33 -10.46
C GLY A 153 8.73 -21.28 -9.43
N SER A 154 8.44 -21.74 -8.22
CA SER A 154 8.32 -20.89 -7.04
C SER A 154 9.65 -20.20 -6.75
N VAL A 155 9.76 -18.95 -7.15
CA VAL A 155 10.68 -18.02 -6.50
C VAL A 155 9.83 -17.35 -5.43
N GLU A 156 10.07 -17.73 -4.17
CA GLU A 156 9.40 -17.19 -3.00
C GLU A 156 9.54 -15.65 -2.97
N GLU A 157 8.45 -14.93 -2.72
CA GLU A 157 8.41 -13.46 -2.61
C GLU A 157 9.43 -12.90 -1.59
N GLU A 158 9.90 -13.74 -0.66
CA GLU A 158 10.95 -13.38 0.31
C GLU A 158 12.35 -13.21 -0.31
N THR A 159 12.60 -13.82 -1.49
CA THR A 159 13.90 -13.68 -2.17
C THR A 159 14.01 -12.42 -3.03
N LEU A 160 12.90 -11.81 -3.43
CA LEU A 160 12.91 -10.59 -4.25
C LEU A 160 13.33 -9.35 -3.47
N THR A 161 13.02 -9.27 -2.18
CA THR A 161 13.40 -8.10 -1.36
C THR A 161 14.86 -8.12 -0.90
N ALA A 162 15.45 -9.29 -0.72
CA ALA A 162 16.86 -9.40 -0.33
C ALA A 162 17.83 -9.32 -1.53
N GLY A 163 17.39 -9.72 -2.73
CA GLY A 163 18.22 -9.75 -3.93
C GLY A 163 18.22 -8.47 -4.77
N LEU A 164 17.23 -7.58 -4.60
CA LEU A 164 17.10 -6.36 -5.42
C LEU A 164 18.22 -5.35 -5.23
N GLN A 165 18.95 -5.41 -4.13
CA GLN A 165 20.09 -4.51 -3.88
C GLN A 165 21.38 -4.92 -4.61
N GLU A 166 21.49 -6.16 -5.07
CA GLU A 166 22.67 -6.69 -5.77
C GLU A 166 22.42 -6.94 -7.27
N MET A 167 21.17 -6.89 -7.74
CA MET A 167 20.85 -7.15 -9.15
C MET A 167 21.09 -5.92 -10.03
N ASN A 168 21.85 -6.12 -11.11
CA ASN A 168 22.00 -5.11 -12.16
C ASN A 168 20.62 -4.75 -12.76
N PRO A 169 20.27 -3.43 -12.89
CA PRO A 169 19.00 -2.97 -13.46
C PRO A 169 18.62 -3.65 -14.79
N LEU A 170 19.60 -3.95 -15.63
CA LEU A 170 19.39 -4.66 -16.89
C LEU A 170 18.87 -6.09 -16.69
N GLN A 171 19.32 -6.78 -15.63
CA GLN A 171 18.85 -8.14 -15.34
C GLN A 171 17.40 -8.13 -14.88
N ILE A 172 17.01 -7.14 -14.10
CA ILE A 172 15.60 -6.96 -13.64
C ILE A 172 14.69 -6.71 -14.85
N VAL A 173 15.09 -5.83 -15.77
CA VAL A 173 14.30 -5.52 -16.96
C VAL A 173 14.18 -6.73 -17.90
N LYS A 174 15.27 -7.49 -18.11
CA LYS A 174 15.22 -8.73 -18.89
C LYS A 174 14.28 -9.76 -18.29
N ALA A 175 14.42 -10.04 -16.97
CA ALA A 175 13.54 -10.98 -16.28
C ALA A 175 12.06 -10.55 -16.33
N THR A 176 11.78 -9.26 -16.19
CA THR A 176 10.43 -8.71 -16.31
C THR A 176 9.86 -8.88 -17.71
N PHE A 177 10.69 -8.63 -18.73
CA PHE A 177 10.30 -8.82 -20.14
C PHE A 177 10.00 -10.28 -20.45
N GLU A 178 10.90 -11.20 -20.06
CA GLU A 178 10.73 -12.64 -20.25
C GLU A 178 9.48 -13.17 -19.55
N ASN A 179 9.21 -12.71 -18.34
CA ASN A 179 7.98 -13.06 -17.61
C ASN A 179 6.70 -12.53 -18.27
N SER A 180 6.76 -11.31 -18.85
CA SER A 180 5.58 -10.66 -19.43
C SER A 180 5.27 -11.16 -20.84
N TYR A 181 6.29 -11.47 -21.62
CA TYR A 181 6.14 -11.80 -23.04
C TYR A 181 6.50 -13.26 -23.38
N GLN A 182 6.96 -14.05 -22.40
CA GLN A 182 7.39 -15.44 -22.59
C GLN A 182 8.42 -15.60 -23.74
N ALA A 183 9.26 -14.58 -23.93
CA ALA A 183 10.28 -14.49 -24.99
C ALA A 183 11.50 -13.72 -24.45
N GLU A 184 12.68 -14.04 -24.97
CA GLU A 184 13.89 -13.25 -24.68
C GLU A 184 13.75 -11.81 -25.15
N MET A 185 14.27 -10.87 -24.35
CA MET A 185 14.26 -9.46 -24.69
C MET A 185 15.15 -9.18 -25.91
N PRO A 186 14.61 -8.59 -26.99
CA PRO A 186 15.37 -8.27 -28.20
C PRO A 186 16.60 -7.38 -27.92
N GLU A 187 17.71 -7.63 -28.64
CA GLU A 187 18.95 -6.86 -28.46
C GLU A 187 18.74 -5.35 -28.67
N GLU A 188 17.84 -4.95 -29.53
CA GLU A 188 17.51 -3.54 -29.78
C GLU A 188 16.95 -2.86 -28.51
N LEU A 189 16.08 -3.54 -27.76
CA LEU A 189 15.55 -3.03 -26.50
C LEU A 189 16.59 -3.05 -25.39
N VAL A 190 17.49 -4.03 -25.36
CA VAL A 190 18.62 -4.07 -24.44
C VAL A 190 19.53 -2.86 -24.65
N ASN A 191 19.84 -2.56 -25.91
CA ASN A 191 20.71 -1.42 -26.26
C ASN A 191 20.05 -0.08 -25.90
N LEU A 192 18.75 0.07 -26.19
CA LEU A 192 17.96 1.27 -25.84
C LEU A 192 17.93 1.51 -24.34
N PHE A 193 17.71 0.44 -23.55
CA PHE A 193 17.73 0.52 -22.09
C PHE A 193 19.11 0.94 -21.55
N GLN A 194 20.18 0.37 -22.09
CA GLN A 194 21.55 0.74 -21.69
C GLN A 194 21.88 2.19 -22.04
N GLU A 195 21.43 2.67 -23.19
CA GLU A 195 21.60 4.07 -23.60
C GLU A 195 20.84 5.02 -22.66
N ALA A 196 19.60 4.68 -22.30
CA ALA A 196 18.82 5.44 -21.31
C ALA A 196 19.50 5.50 -19.96
N CYS A 197 20.05 4.37 -19.46
CA CYS A 197 20.79 4.34 -18.20
C CYS A 197 22.07 5.23 -18.23
N ARG A 198 22.76 5.27 -19.36
CA ARG A 198 23.93 6.16 -19.52
C ARG A 198 23.56 7.64 -19.49
N THR A 199 22.41 7.98 -20.05
CA THR A 199 21.93 9.37 -20.09
C THR A 199 21.57 9.88 -18.69
N ILE A 200 21.00 9.02 -17.83
CA ILE A 200 20.60 9.37 -16.46
C ILE A 200 21.80 9.51 -15.51
N ASN A 201 22.89 8.76 -15.75
CA ASN A 201 24.10 8.82 -14.90
C ASN A 201 25.08 9.93 -15.32
N LEU A 202 24.73 10.77 -16.29
CA LEU A 202 25.54 11.88 -16.76
C LEU A 202 25.08 13.25 -16.22
N GLU A 203 24.05 13.28 -15.35
CA GLU A 203 23.68 14.42 -14.52
C GLU A 203 24.05 14.17 -13.04
#